data_75dae5c4966e3d523357e717576869fa
#
_entry.id   75dae5c4966e3d523357e717576869fa
#
_cell.length_a   1.000
_cell.length_b   1.000
_cell.length_c   1.000
_cell.angle_alpha   90.00
_cell.angle_beta   90.00
_cell.angle_gamma   90.00
#
_symmetry.space_group_name_H-M   'P 1'
#
loop_
_entity.id
_entity.type
_entity.pdbx_description
1 polymer ?
#
loop_
_entity_poly.entity_id
_entity_poly.type
_entity_poly.pdbx_seq_one_letter_code
_entity_poly.pdbx_strand_id
1 'polypeptide(L)'
;MNPEISVIIPTFNRAKMACDCVASVLAQQGVALEVIVVDDCSPDDTGIVIAECFGGDHRVKYLRNDKNSFQAVSRNAGARVASGRYLLFVDDDNILEPNAVAEVIECFKRHPDAGLVAPMAIHQREFSHNLIWTLGSDFNRWTSQPKDTYANLPVEQLPDAPIDWQTTYSPNAFMVLRDAFDSVGGFDERYVQIFEESDLGWKVVESGYSAWITTRARTKHLGFLEPGCVPELRQLGIEKPYRTYCFARNRLRFARRHFSLLQILSVTLVFAPLSALYYGFVALKNRRPDIAWAYFKGTISGIVGL
;
A
#
# COMPACT_ATOMS: atom_id res chain seq x y z
N MET A 1 -20.24 4.69 21.63
CA MET A 1 -19.76 5.91 20.92
C MET A 1 -19.47 5.49 19.48
N ASN A 2 -19.79 6.32 18.52
CA ASN A 2 -19.35 6.02 17.13
C ASN A 2 -17.83 6.11 17.05
N PRO A 3 -17.16 5.18 16.37
CA PRO A 3 -15.71 5.24 16.19
C PRO A 3 -15.33 6.48 15.37
N GLU A 4 -14.23 7.13 15.75
CA GLU A 4 -13.65 8.22 14.97
C GLU A 4 -12.86 7.68 13.79
N ILE A 5 -12.25 6.49 13.97
CA ILE A 5 -11.35 5.85 13.02
C ILE A 5 -11.87 4.46 12.68
N SER A 6 -11.97 4.14 11.40
CA SER A 6 -12.18 2.78 10.92
C SER A 6 -10.87 2.26 10.34
N VAL A 7 -10.33 1.20 10.93
CA VAL A 7 -9.12 0.53 10.46
C VAL A 7 -9.52 -0.63 9.57
N ILE A 8 -9.05 -0.63 8.33
CA ILE A 8 -9.39 -1.63 7.30
C ILE A 8 -8.15 -2.47 7.02
N ILE A 9 -8.25 -3.77 7.29
CA ILE A 9 -7.14 -4.73 7.16
C ILE A 9 -7.55 -5.80 6.15
N PRO A 10 -7.13 -5.68 4.88
CA PRO A 10 -7.30 -6.77 3.91
C PRO A 10 -6.34 -7.93 4.25
N THR A 11 -6.82 -9.16 4.13
CA THR A 11 -5.99 -10.36 4.35
C THR A 11 -6.33 -11.47 3.37
N PHE A 12 -5.35 -12.31 3.04
CA PHE A 12 -5.53 -13.50 2.23
C PHE A 12 -4.52 -14.58 2.61
N ASN A 13 -5.01 -15.73 3.16
CA ASN A 13 -4.20 -16.90 3.50
C ASN A 13 -3.04 -16.58 4.49
N ARG A 14 -3.32 -15.72 5.50
CA ARG A 14 -2.32 -15.22 6.46
C ARG A 14 -2.92 -14.99 7.86
N ALA A 15 -3.71 -15.95 8.36
CA ALA A 15 -4.46 -15.85 9.60
C ALA A 15 -3.64 -15.28 10.78
N LYS A 16 -2.44 -15.83 11.02
CA LYS A 16 -1.58 -15.39 12.13
C LYS A 16 -1.12 -13.94 11.98
N MET A 17 -0.68 -13.56 10.77
CA MET A 17 -0.22 -12.19 10.53
C MET A 17 -1.35 -11.18 10.69
N ALA A 18 -2.53 -11.52 10.18
CA ALA A 18 -3.74 -10.71 10.38
C ALA A 18 -4.07 -10.55 11.87
N CYS A 19 -3.97 -11.60 12.68
CA CYS A 19 -4.17 -11.51 14.13
C CYS A 19 -3.14 -10.58 14.79
N ASP A 20 -1.87 -10.71 14.46
CA ASP A 20 -0.81 -9.86 15.02
C ASP A 20 -1.02 -8.38 14.63
N CYS A 21 -1.41 -8.12 13.39
CA CYS A 21 -1.78 -6.79 12.91
C CYS A 21 -2.98 -6.22 13.68
N VAL A 22 -4.10 -6.96 13.76
CA VAL A 22 -5.31 -6.56 14.52
C VAL A 22 -4.97 -6.28 15.97
N ALA A 23 -4.19 -7.14 16.63
CA ALA A 23 -3.76 -6.94 18.02
C ALA A 23 -3.00 -5.62 18.18
N SER A 24 -2.10 -5.28 17.25
CA SER A 24 -1.33 -4.03 17.30
C SER A 24 -2.23 -2.79 17.14
N VAL A 25 -3.29 -2.90 16.36
CA VAL A 25 -4.30 -1.84 16.19
C VAL A 25 -5.17 -1.69 17.44
N LEU A 26 -5.63 -2.80 18.02
CA LEU A 26 -6.47 -2.78 19.22
C LEU A 26 -5.71 -2.28 20.46
N ALA A 27 -4.38 -2.36 20.45
CA ALA A 27 -3.50 -1.85 21.49
C ALA A 27 -3.28 -0.32 21.44
N GLN A 28 -3.75 0.36 20.38
CA GLN A 28 -3.64 1.83 20.25
C GLN A 28 -4.49 2.51 21.34
N GLN A 29 -3.90 3.51 22.01
CA GLN A 29 -4.54 4.19 23.14
C GLN A 29 -5.04 5.59 22.76
N GLY A 30 -6.04 6.07 23.53
CA GLY A 30 -6.54 7.44 23.39
C GLY A 30 -7.36 7.73 22.13
N VAL A 31 -7.75 6.69 21.37
CA VAL A 31 -8.50 6.82 20.13
C VAL A 31 -9.73 5.90 20.10
N ALA A 32 -10.85 6.41 19.61
CA ALA A 32 -12.06 5.62 19.40
C ALA A 32 -12.00 4.98 18.00
N LEU A 33 -11.75 3.65 17.94
CA LEU A 33 -11.60 2.96 16.67
C LEU A 33 -12.46 1.69 16.57
N GLU A 34 -12.76 1.32 15.33
CA GLU A 34 -13.23 0.00 14.92
C GLU A 34 -12.22 -0.64 13.97
N VAL A 35 -12.19 -1.96 13.92
CA VAL A 35 -11.34 -2.73 13.02
C VAL A 35 -12.21 -3.56 12.10
N ILE A 36 -11.97 -3.46 10.81
CA ILE A 36 -12.67 -4.20 9.78
C ILE A 36 -11.66 -5.10 9.08
N VAL A 37 -11.65 -6.38 9.44
CA VAL A 37 -10.84 -7.40 8.76
C VAL A 37 -11.59 -7.84 7.52
N VAL A 38 -10.98 -7.64 6.36
CA VAL A 38 -11.56 -8.05 5.07
C VAL A 38 -10.78 -9.25 4.53
N ASP A 39 -11.36 -10.43 4.70
CA ASP A 39 -10.82 -11.68 4.18
C ASP A 39 -11.16 -11.81 2.67
N ASP A 40 -10.14 -11.80 1.84
CA ASP A 40 -10.27 -11.88 0.39
C ASP A 40 -10.48 -13.32 -0.13
N CYS A 41 -11.40 -14.04 0.51
CA CYS A 41 -11.73 -15.44 0.21
C CYS A 41 -10.54 -16.40 0.49
N SER A 42 -9.94 -16.31 1.68
CA SER A 42 -8.84 -17.19 2.10
C SER A 42 -9.22 -18.67 2.04
N PRO A 43 -8.37 -19.55 1.53
CA PRO A 43 -8.60 -20.99 1.51
C PRO A 43 -8.27 -21.67 2.85
N ASP A 44 -7.59 -20.97 3.77
CA ASP A 44 -7.20 -21.42 5.09
C ASP A 44 -8.26 -21.08 6.17
N ASP A 45 -7.92 -21.34 7.42
CA ASP A 45 -8.77 -21.10 8.59
C ASP A 45 -8.81 -19.64 9.05
N THR A 46 -8.48 -18.67 8.19
CA THR A 46 -8.37 -17.24 8.57
C THR A 46 -9.61 -16.75 9.32
N GLY A 47 -10.82 -17.03 8.82
CA GLY A 47 -12.05 -16.61 9.49
C GLY A 47 -12.25 -17.22 10.87
N ILE A 48 -11.90 -18.50 11.03
CA ILE A 48 -11.99 -19.21 12.31
C ILE A 48 -11.00 -18.59 13.31
N VAL A 49 -9.75 -18.42 12.91
CA VAL A 49 -8.69 -17.86 13.76
C VAL A 49 -9.00 -16.43 14.18
N ILE A 50 -9.52 -15.58 13.29
CA ILE A 50 -9.94 -14.21 13.64
C ILE A 50 -11.10 -14.24 14.64
N ALA A 51 -12.07 -15.15 14.47
CA ALA A 51 -13.18 -15.29 15.40
C ALA A 51 -12.73 -15.79 16.78
N GLU A 52 -11.79 -16.72 16.84
CA GLU A 52 -11.21 -17.22 18.09
C GLU A 52 -10.42 -16.13 18.82
N CYS A 53 -9.62 -15.34 18.10
CA CYS A 53 -8.81 -14.28 18.69
C CYS A 53 -9.64 -13.07 19.16
N PHE A 54 -10.65 -12.67 18.39
CA PHE A 54 -11.31 -11.37 18.55
C PHE A 54 -12.84 -11.42 18.56
N GLY A 55 -13.48 -12.58 18.48
CA GLY A 55 -14.94 -12.69 18.40
C GLY A 55 -15.70 -12.11 19.60
N GLY A 56 -15.00 -11.90 20.73
CA GLY A 56 -15.54 -11.22 21.91
C GLY A 56 -15.33 -9.69 21.93
N ASP A 57 -14.54 -9.11 21.01
CA ASP A 57 -14.28 -7.69 20.96
C ASP A 57 -15.23 -7.01 19.96
N HIS A 58 -16.18 -6.25 20.49
CA HIS A 58 -17.21 -5.55 19.70
C HIS A 58 -16.65 -4.51 18.70
N ARG A 59 -15.38 -4.13 18.84
CA ARG A 59 -14.70 -3.23 17.90
C ARG A 59 -14.28 -3.93 16.61
N VAL A 60 -14.19 -5.27 16.59
CA VAL A 60 -13.71 -6.04 15.44
C VAL A 60 -14.90 -6.56 14.64
N LYS A 61 -14.89 -6.24 13.35
CA LYS A 61 -15.82 -6.73 12.35
C LYS A 61 -15.06 -7.61 11.36
N TYR A 62 -15.61 -8.76 11.01
CA TYR A 62 -15.07 -9.65 9.99
C TYR A 62 -15.97 -9.60 8.76
N LEU A 63 -15.39 -9.37 7.60
CA LEU A 63 -16.04 -9.37 6.29
C LEU A 63 -15.28 -10.33 5.37
N ARG A 64 -15.99 -11.18 4.64
CA ARG A 64 -15.38 -12.09 3.67
C ARG A 64 -15.89 -11.80 2.27
N ASN A 65 -14.98 -11.68 1.32
CA ASN A 65 -15.32 -11.59 -0.09
C ASN A 65 -15.76 -12.96 -0.65
N ASP A 66 -16.64 -12.96 -1.65
CA ASP A 66 -17.11 -14.20 -2.30
C ASP A 66 -16.02 -14.89 -3.13
N LYS A 67 -15.02 -14.14 -3.58
CA LYS A 67 -13.87 -14.61 -4.36
C LYS A 67 -12.65 -13.76 -4.06
N ASN A 68 -11.46 -14.31 -4.37
CA ASN A 68 -10.22 -13.51 -4.31
C ASN A 68 -10.27 -12.38 -5.35
N SER A 69 -10.33 -11.15 -4.88
CA SER A 69 -10.52 -9.93 -5.66
C SER A 69 -9.38 -8.93 -5.48
N PHE A 70 -8.38 -9.27 -4.68
CA PHE A 70 -7.20 -8.50 -4.33
C PHE A 70 -7.46 -7.23 -3.49
N GLN A 71 -6.41 -6.46 -3.25
CA GLN A 71 -6.35 -5.40 -2.25
C GLN A 71 -7.31 -4.24 -2.50
N ALA A 72 -7.38 -3.72 -3.73
CA ALA A 72 -8.22 -2.57 -4.04
C ALA A 72 -9.71 -2.83 -3.75
N VAL A 73 -10.22 -4.00 -4.16
CA VAL A 73 -11.61 -4.43 -3.90
C VAL A 73 -11.85 -4.63 -2.42
N SER A 74 -10.93 -5.33 -1.72
CA SER A 74 -11.05 -5.60 -0.29
C SER A 74 -11.02 -4.31 0.54
N ARG A 75 -10.12 -3.37 0.23
CA ARG A 75 -10.08 -2.07 0.90
C ARG A 75 -11.34 -1.25 0.66
N ASN A 76 -11.88 -1.22 -0.57
CA ASN A 76 -13.16 -0.59 -0.86
C ASN A 76 -14.33 -1.27 -0.14
N ALA A 77 -14.34 -2.60 -0.06
CA ALA A 77 -15.37 -3.34 0.68
C ALA A 77 -15.36 -2.97 2.17
N GLY A 78 -14.18 -2.89 2.79
CA GLY A 78 -14.05 -2.43 4.16
C GLY A 78 -14.50 -0.98 4.34
N ALA A 79 -14.11 -0.07 3.42
CA ALA A 79 -14.49 1.33 3.47
C ALA A 79 -16.01 1.55 3.39
N ARG A 80 -16.74 0.72 2.63
CA ARG A 80 -18.21 0.79 2.52
C ARG A 80 -18.94 0.50 3.84
N VAL A 81 -18.40 -0.35 4.70
CA VAL A 81 -19.01 -0.70 5.99
C VAL A 81 -18.41 0.06 7.18
N ALA A 82 -17.38 0.85 6.92
CA ALA A 82 -16.69 1.68 7.87
C ALA A 82 -17.59 2.88 8.28
N SER A 83 -17.53 3.27 9.56
CA SER A 83 -18.32 4.38 10.10
C SER A 83 -17.50 5.59 10.58
N GLY A 84 -16.16 5.45 10.69
CA GLY A 84 -15.26 6.48 11.15
C GLY A 84 -15.09 7.64 10.17
N ARG A 85 -14.76 8.81 10.71
CA ARG A 85 -14.37 9.99 9.94
C ARG A 85 -13.04 9.78 9.20
N TYR A 86 -12.15 8.99 9.78
CA TYR A 86 -10.88 8.63 9.19
C TYR A 86 -10.88 7.16 8.81
N LEU A 87 -10.35 6.84 7.64
CA LEU A 87 -10.15 5.50 7.14
C LEU A 87 -8.66 5.18 7.19
N LEU A 88 -8.25 4.31 8.09
CA LEU A 88 -6.87 3.82 8.20
C LEU A 88 -6.76 2.48 7.48
N PHE A 89 -6.08 2.45 6.37
CA PHE A 89 -5.75 1.22 5.64
C PHE A 89 -4.43 0.67 6.17
N VAL A 90 -4.40 -0.61 6.52
CA VAL A 90 -3.20 -1.29 7.05
C VAL A 90 -3.11 -2.67 6.42
N ASP A 91 -2.00 -2.99 5.78
CA ASP A 91 -1.77 -4.35 5.29
C ASP A 91 -1.53 -5.33 6.44
N ASP A 92 -1.95 -6.58 6.30
CA ASP A 92 -1.93 -7.60 7.34
C ASP A 92 -0.52 -7.99 7.83
N ASP A 93 0.54 -7.58 7.11
CA ASP A 93 1.94 -7.77 7.48
C ASP A 93 2.59 -6.51 8.12
N ASN A 94 1.76 -5.62 8.63
CA ASN A 94 2.20 -4.43 9.36
C ASN A 94 1.84 -4.50 10.84
N ILE A 95 2.76 -4.05 11.69
CA ILE A 95 2.56 -3.89 13.13
C ILE A 95 2.71 -2.41 13.47
N LEU A 96 1.63 -1.80 13.93
CA LEU A 96 1.66 -0.41 14.40
C LEU A 96 2.39 -0.31 15.73
N GLU A 97 3.34 0.64 15.86
CA GLU A 97 3.95 0.93 17.14
C GLU A 97 2.94 1.64 18.08
N PRO A 98 3.14 1.57 19.41
CA PRO A 98 2.31 2.29 20.35
C PRO A 98 2.16 3.77 20.00
N ASN A 99 0.94 4.32 20.14
CA ASN A 99 0.59 5.71 19.82
C ASN A 99 0.66 6.10 18.33
N ALA A 100 0.95 5.18 17.41
CA ALA A 100 1.07 5.50 15.99
C ALA A 100 -0.20 6.18 15.43
N VAL A 101 -1.38 5.69 15.81
CA VAL A 101 -2.65 6.25 15.36
C VAL A 101 -2.88 7.65 15.92
N ALA A 102 -2.56 7.87 17.20
CA ALA A 102 -2.69 9.20 17.82
C ALA A 102 -1.74 10.22 17.16
N GLU A 103 -0.50 9.84 16.86
CA GLU A 103 0.47 10.72 16.19
C GLU A 103 0.08 11.03 14.74
N VAL A 104 -0.59 10.10 14.04
CA VAL A 104 -1.16 10.37 12.70
C VAL A 104 -2.29 11.41 12.81
N ILE A 105 -3.16 11.32 13.81
CA ILE A 105 -4.21 12.33 14.04
C ILE A 105 -3.59 13.70 14.40
N GLU A 106 -2.54 13.73 15.22
CA GLU A 106 -1.83 14.98 15.51
C GLU A 106 -1.18 15.59 14.25
N CYS A 107 -0.72 14.78 13.30
CA CYS A 107 -0.24 15.26 12.01
C CYS A 107 -1.38 15.91 11.18
N PHE A 108 -2.59 15.34 11.14
CA PHE A 108 -3.75 15.99 10.53
C PHE A 108 -4.07 17.35 11.18
N LYS A 109 -3.89 17.49 12.49
CA LYS A 109 -4.10 18.77 13.18
C LYS A 109 -3.04 19.81 12.82
N ARG A 110 -1.78 19.38 12.63
CA ARG A 110 -0.68 20.27 12.17
C ARG A 110 -0.86 20.70 10.72
N HIS A 111 -1.49 19.86 9.89
CA HIS A 111 -1.74 20.10 8.46
C HIS A 111 -3.25 20.04 8.15
N PRO A 112 -4.00 21.13 8.39
CA PRO A 112 -5.47 21.12 8.25
C PRO A 112 -5.97 20.86 6.81
N ASP A 113 -5.12 21.04 5.81
CA ASP A 113 -5.35 20.72 4.40
C ASP A 113 -5.03 19.26 4.03
N ALA A 114 -4.55 18.46 4.99
CA ALA A 114 -4.20 17.07 4.73
C ALA A 114 -5.45 16.21 4.44
N GLY A 115 -5.41 15.48 3.34
CA GLY A 115 -6.37 14.44 3.01
C GLY A 115 -5.83 13.04 3.28
N LEU A 116 -4.50 12.88 3.32
CA LEU A 116 -3.81 11.62 3.60
C LEU A 116 -2.64 11.86 4.55
N VAL A 117 -2.54 11.03 5.59
CA VAL A 117 -1.37 11.01 6.49
C VAL A 117 -0.96 9.55 6.76
N ALA A 118 0.33 9.28 6.69
CA ALA A 118 0.85 7.96 6.97
C ALA A 118 1.87 7.95 8.11
N PRO A 119 1.98 6.86 8.87
CA PRO A 119 3.13 6.59 9.70
C PRO A 119 4.35 6.29 8.83
N MET A 120 5.54 6.57 9.35
CA MET A 120 6.79 6.10 8.74
C MET A 120 6.83 4.57 8.77
N ALA A 121 6.94 3.95 7.59
CA ALA A 121 7.09 2.51 7.47
C ALA A 121 8.56 2.09 7.60
N ILE A 122 8.82 1.10 8.46
CA ILE A 122 10.15 0.57 8.74
C ILE A 122 10.19 -0.89 8.34
N HIS A 123 11.19 -1.29 7.57
CA HIS A 123 11.44 -2.69 7.26
C HIS A 123 11.88 -3.46 8.52
N GLN A 124 11.16 -4.52 8.84
CA GLN A 124 11.48 -5.46 9.91
C GLN A 124 11.73 -6.85 9.32
N ARG A 125 12.63 -6.96 8.35
CA ARG A 125 12.98 -8.21 7.66
C ARG A 125 14.30 -8.77 8.21
N GLU A 126 14.51 -10.07 8.05
CA GLU A 126 15.70 -10.77 8.53
C GLU A 126 17.03 -10.12 8.12
N PHE A 127 17.08 -9.49 6.93
CA PHE A 127 18.28 -8.84 6.39
C PHE A 127 18.18 -7.31 6.28
N SER A 128 17.12 -6.69 6.78
CA SER A 128 16.92 -5.23 6.72
C SER A 128 16.13 -4.76 7.93
N HIS A 129 16.78 -4.77 9.10
CA HIS A 129 16.19 -4.23 10.32
C HIS A 129 16.39 -2.72 10.39
N ASN A 130 15.35 -2.02 10.86
CA ASN A 130 15.37 -0.58 11.12
C ASN A 130 15.74 0.28 9.89
N LEU A 131 15.43 -0.20 8.68
CA LEU A 131 15.55 0.61 7.47
C LEU A 131 14.22 1.28 7.14
N ILE A 132 14.25 2.57 6.89
CA ILE A 132 13.09 3.34 6.43
C ILE A 132 12.67 2.82 5.05
N TRP A 133 11.38 2.55 4.87
CA TRP A 133 10.88 2.25 3.53
C TRP A 133 10.94 3.51 2.66
N THR A 134 10.25 4.57 3.08
CA THR A 134 10.29 5.88 2.43
C THR A 134 9.73 6.95 3.37
N LEU A 135 10.21 8.18 3.24
CA LEU A 135 9.64 9.37 3.89
C LEU A 135 8.95 10.32 2.91
N GLY A 136 8.82 9.89 1.67
CA GLY A 136 8.12 10.64 0.65
C GLY A 136 8.24 9.91 -0.67
N SER A 137 7.13 9.66 -1.29
CA SER A 137 7.05 8.95 -2.55
C SER A 137 6.39 9.82 -3.59
N ASP A 138 6.99 9.86 -4.76
CA ASP A 138 6.48 10.52 -5.96
C ASP A 138 6.91 9.71 -7.19
N PHE A 139 6.49 10.13 -8.36
CA PHE A 139 6.89 9.52 -9.63
C PHE A 139 7.62 10.51 -10.52
N ASN A 140 8.68 10.04 -11.16
CA ASN A 140 9.21 10.75 -12.30
C ASN A 140 8.22 10.65 -13.46
N ARG A 141 7.59 11.78 -13.82
CA ARG A 141 6.50 11.80 -14.81
C ARG A 141 6.93 11.42 -16.23
N TRP A 142 8.23 11.48 -16.55
CA TRP A 142 8.77 11.11 -17.86
C TRP A 142 9.06 9.62 -18.00
N THR A 143 9.35 8.93 -16.87
CA THR A 143 9.73 7.52 -16.86
C THR A 143 8.71 6.63 -16.15
N SER A 144 7.79 7.24 -15.39
CA SER A 144 6.86 6.57 -14.46
C SER A 144 7.59 5.65 -13.45
N GLN A 145 8.80 6.03 -13.06
CA GLN A 145 9.54 5.35 -12.00
C GLN A 145 9.28 6.02 -10.65
N PRO A 146 9.14 5.25 -9.57
CA PRO A 146 9.03 5.82 -8.24
C PRO A 146 10.29 6.60 -7.88
N LYS A 147 10.10 7.68 -7.13
CA LYS A 147 11.15 8.52 -6.56
C LYS A 147 10.89 8.57 -5.07
N ASP A 148 11.61 7.77 -4.33
CA ASP A 148 11.45 7.63 -2.89
C ASP A 148 12.54 8.43 -2.16
N THR A 149 12.11 9.22 -1.17
CA THR A 149 12.99 10.00 -0.32
C THR A 149 13.41 9.16 0.88
N TYR A 150 14.69 9.12 1.18
CA TYR A 150 15.29 8.36 2.28
C TYR A 150 14.98 6.84 2.28
N ALA A 151 14.69 6.26 1.13
CA ALA A 151 14.50 4.82 1.03
C ALA A 151 15.77 4.06 1.45
N ASN A 152 15.57 3.05 2.30
CA ASN A 152 16.63 2.21 2.89
C ASN A 152 17.64 2.95 3.77
N LEU A 153 17.36 4.18 4.20
CA LEU A 153 18.18 4.84 5.22
C LEU A 153 17.93 4.16 6.58
N PRO A 154 18.99 3.89 7.37
CA PRO A 154 18.82 3.47 8.77
C PRO A 154 18.06 4.55 9.58
N VAL A 155 17.12 4.11 10.43
CA VAL A 155 16.31 5.05 11.26
C VAL A 155 17.20 5.94 12.12
N GLU A 156 18.33 5.43 12.59
CA GLU A 156 19.30 6.15 13.42
C GLU A 156 20.00 7.29 12.69
N GLN A 157 19.95 7.31 11.36
CA GLN A 157 20.51 8.37 10.50
C GLN A 157 19.47 9.39 10.07
N LEU A 158 18.22 9.23 10.52
CA LEU A 158 17.16 10.18 10.20
C LEU A 158 17.46 11.53 10.86
N PRO A 159 17.39 12.66 10.13
CA PRO A 159 17.46 13.98 10.73
C PRO A 159 16.36 14.21 11.77
N ASP A 160 16.64 14.97 12.82
CA ASP A 160 15.65 15.32 13.85
C ASP A 160 14.51 16.19 13.34
N ALA A 161 14.70 16.88 12.22
CA ALA A 161 13.70 17.72 11.56
C ALA A 161 13.87 17.67 10.04
N PRO A 162 12.75 17.83 9.26
CA PRO A 162 11.38 17.97 9.74
C PRO A 162 10.79 16.66 10.30
N ILE A 163 9.74 16.77 11.13
CA ILE A 163 9.02 15.61 11.67
C ILE A 163 7.94 15.09 10.71
N ASP A 164 7.43 15.94 9.83
CA ASP A 164 6.42 15.63 8.82
C ASP A 164 6.99 15.88 7.42
N TRP A 165 6.82 14.92 6.53
CA TRP A 165 7.36 14.92 5.18
C TRP A 165 6.24 14.89 4.17
N GLN A 166 6.24 15.82 3.22
CA GLN A 166 5.26 15.84 2.15
C GLN A 166 5.48 14.66 1.18
N THR A 167 4.39 14.04 0.77
CA THR A 167 4.39 12.91 -0.16
C THR A 167 3.25 13.05 -1.16
N THR A 168 3.19 12.19 -2.17
CA THR A 168 2.02 12.03 -3.02
C THR A 168 1.25 10.75 -2.71
N TYR A 169 1.90 9.76 -2.11
CA TYR A 169 1.26 8.53 -1.62
C TYR A 169 2.12 7.89 -0.53
N SER A 170 1.56 6.90 0.17
CA SER A 170 2.30 6.06 1.11
C SER A 170 1.92 4.60 0.91
N PRO A 171 2.88 3.67 0.96
CA PRO A 171 2.62 2.24 0.91
C PRO A 171 2.18 1.68 2.27
N ASN A 172 1.50 0.53 2.26
CA ASN A 172 1.21 -0.38 3.36
C ASN A 172 0.29 0.12 4.49
N ALA A 173 0.56 1.30 5.05
CA ALA A 173 -0.26 1.85 6.13
C ALA A 173 -0.42 3.35 5.93
N PHE A 174 -1.65 3.82 5.82
CA PHE A 174 -1.97 5.24 5.67
C PHE A 174 -3.42 5.52 6.06
N MET A 175 -3.65 6.70 6.60
CA MET A 175 -4.96 7.19 7.00
C MET A 175 -5.43 8.25 6.00
N VAL A 176 -6.68 8.13 5.55
CA VAL A 176 -7.31 9.08 4.63
C VAL A 176 -8.53 9.68 5.30
N LEU A 177 -8.70 11.00 5.16
CA LEU A 177 -9.94 11.67 5.55
C LEU A 177 -11.09 11.11 4.67
N ARG A 178 -12.21 10.69 5.29
CA ARG A 178 -13.33 10.10 4.56
C ARG A 178 -13.82 10.98 3.41
N ASP A 179 -13.98 12.28 3.66
CA ASP A 179 -14.43 13.21 2.62
C ASP A 179 -13.46 13.25 1.43
N ALA A 180 -12.15 13.17 1.68
CA ALA A 180 -11.14 13.09 0.63
C ALA A 180 -11.25 11.77 -0.15
N PHE A 181 -11.40 10.63 0.57
CA PHE A 181 -11.58 9.31 -0.04
C PHE A 181 -12.83 9.24 -0.92
N ASP A 182 -13.96 9.72 -0.41
CA ASP A 182 -15.25 9.68 -1.11
C ASP A 182 -15.25 10.62 -2.32
N SER A 183 -14.62 11.81 -2.20
CA SER A 183 -14.53 12.78 -3.29
C SER A 183 -13.82 12.26 -4.53
N VAL A 184 -12.86 11.32 -4.34
CA VAL A 184 -12.09 10.73 -5.43
C VAL A 184 -12.59 9.34 -5.85
N GLY A 185 -13.68 8.86 -5.22
CA GLY A 185 -14.32 7.57 -5.53
C GLY A 185 -13.55 6.35 -5.05
N GLY A 186 -12.72 6.50 -4.02
CA GLY A 186 -11.97 5.40 -3.41
C GLY A 186 -10.87 4.82 -4.31
N PHE A 187 -10.51 3.55 -4.06
CA PHE A 187 -9.53 2.83 -4.88
C PHE A 187 -10.09 2.46 -6.25
N ASP A 188 -9.29 2.62 -7.30
CA ASP A 188 -9.61 2.11 -8.63
C ASP A 188 -9.35 0.60 -8.70
N GLU A 189 -10.41 -0.19 -8.65
CA GLU A 189 -10.36 -1.66 -8.61
C GLU A 189 -9.70 -2.29 -9.86
N ARG A 190 -9.57 -1.53 -10.95
CA ARG A 190 -8.89 -1.99 -12.18
C ARG A 190 -7.40 -2.21 -11.99
N TYR A 191 -6.77 -1.60 -10.98
CA TYR A 191 -5.36 -1.88 -10.65
C TYR A 191 -5.16 -3.30 -10.15
N VAL A 192 -6.12 -3.86 -9.43
CA VAL A 192 -6.09 -5.19 -8.83
C VAL A 192 -5.05 -5.24 -7.69
N GLN A 193 -3.77 -5.12 -8.02
CA GLN A 193 -2.66 -4.97 -7.07
C GLN A 193 -1.56 -4.11 -7.70
N ILE A 194 -0.81 -3.40 -6.88
CA ILE A 194 0.26 -2.44 -7.24
C ILE A 194 -0.27 -1.23 -8.01
N PHE A 195 0.13 -0.06 -7.60
CA PHE A 195 -0.29 1.26 -8.04
C PHE A 195 -1.67 1.72 -7.52
N GLU A 196 -2.48 0.89 -6.86
CA GLU A 196 -3.77 1.31 -6.30
C GLU A 196 -3.60 2.36 -5.20
N GLU A 197 -2.58 2.23 -4.35
CA GLU A 197 -2.25 3.20 -3.30
C GLU A 197 -1.70 4.49 -3.90
N SER A 198 -0.83 4.35 -4.89
CA SER A 198 -0.27 5.49 -5.62
C SER A 198 -1.36 6.28 -6.36
N ASP A 199 -2.30 5.59 -7.02
CA ASP A 199 -3.43 6.22 -7.70
C ASP A 199 -4.34 6.95 -6.72
N LEU A 200 -4.66 6.34 -5.57
CA LEU A 200 -5.48 6.97 -4.55
C LEU A 200 -4.79 8.23 -4.01
N GLY A 201 -3.53 8.14 -3.60
CA GLY A 201 -2.79 9.28 -3.06
C GLY A 201 -2.69 10.44 -4.06
N TRP A 202 -2.39 10.13 -5.32
CA TRP A 202 -2.36 11.15 -6.38
C TRP A 202 -3.71 11.80 -6.61
N LYS A 203 -4.81 11.03 -6.65
CA LYS A 203 -6.17 11.58 -6.76
C LYS A 203 -6.50 12.51 -5.60
N VAL A 204 -6.14 12.14 -4.38
CA VAL A 204 -6.34 12.98 -3.18
C VAL A 204 -5.57 14.30 -3.32
N VAL A 205 -4.31 14.25 -3.74
CA VAL A 205 -3.50 15.46 -3.96
C VAL A 205 -4.04 16.30 -5.12
N GLU A 206 -4.42 15.68 -6.23
CA GLU A 206 -5.02 16.37 -7.40
C GLU A 206 -6.38 17.01 -7.07
N SER A 207 -7.10 16.52 -6.05
CA SER A 207 -8.36 17.11 -5.59
C SER A 207 -8.19 18.29 -4.64
N GLY A 208 -6.93 18.71 -4.37
CA GLY A 208 -6.60 19.91 -3.60
C GLY A 208 -6.22 19.65 -2.14
N TYR A 209 -6.16 18.40 -1.69
CA TYR A 209 -5.62 18.05 -0.39
C TYR A 209 -4.10 17.91 -0.44
N SER A 210 -3.45 17.93 0.74
CA SER A 210 -2.05 17.55 0.89
C SER A 210 -1.92 16.13 1.45
N ALA A 211 -0.75 15.51 1.24
CA ALA A 211 -0.42 14.20 1.79
C ALA A 211 0.92 14.24 2.53
N TRP A 212 0.99 13.56 3.69
CA TRP A 212 2.11 13.63 4.61
C TRP A 212 2.52 12.27 5.16
N ILE A 213 3.81 12.10 5.50
CA ILE A 213 4.32 11.02 6.34
C ILE A 213 4.89 11.65 7.61
N THR A 214 4.46 11.17 8.78
CA THR A 214 5.01 11.62 10.07
C THR A 214 5.99 10.62 10.63
N THR A 215 7.17 11.09 11.07
CA THR A 215 8.20 10.27 11.71
C THR A 215 7.89 9.94 13.16
N ARG A 216 6.91 10.64 13.75
CA ARG A 216 6.42 10.37 15.12
C ARG A 216 5.56 9.12 15.21
N ALA A 217 4.87 8.75 14.13
CA ALA A 217 4.15 7.51 14.00
C ALA A 217 5.00 6.50 13.24
N ARG A 218 5.04 5.24 13.70
CA ARG A 218 5.83 4.18 13.06
C ARG A 218 5.01 2.92 12.87
N THR A 219 5.24 2.26 11.75
CA THR A 219 4.74 0.91 11.47
C THR A 219 5.89 0.02 11.04
N LYS A 220 5.90 -1.21 11.55
CA LYS A 220 6.87 -2.24 11.18
C LYS A 220 6.28 -3.11 10.09
N HIS A 221 6.88 -3.08 8.92
CA HIS A 221 6.51 -3.96 7.82
C HIS A 221 7.34 -5.24 7.90
N LEU A 222 6.69 -6.34 8.29
CA LEU A 222 7.34 -7.62 8.54
C LEU A 222 7.84 -8.26 7.23
N GLY A 223 7.09 -8.07 6.15
CA GLY A 223 7.40 -8.61 4.83
C GLY A 223 7.60 -10.12 4.85
N PHE A 224 6.81 -10.86 4.12
CA PHE A 224 6.94 -12.31 4.05
C PHE A 224 7.96 -12.73 2.97
N LEU A 225 8.95 -13.59 3.35
CA LEU A 225 9.84 -14.25 2.42
C LEU A 225 9.24 -15.61 2.05
N GLU A 226 8.73 -15.73 0.82
CA GLU A 226 8.32 -17.04 0.34
C GLU A 226 9.55 -17.92 0.05
N PRO A 227 9.50 -19.22 0.40
CA PRO A 227 10.55 -20.16 0.05
C PRO A 227 10.82 -20.15 -1.46
N GLY A 228 12.10 -20.09 -1.86
CA GLY A 228 12.50 -20.09 -3.28
C GLY A 228 12.40 -18.74 -4.00
N CYS A 229 12.10 -17.66 -3.28
CA CYS A 229 12.12 -16.31 -3.85
C CYS A 229 13.55 -15.92 -4.29
N VAL A 230 13.69 -15.41 -5.51
CA VAL A 230 14.97 -14.88 -6.03
C VAL A 230 15.15 -13.44 -5.51
N PRO A 231 16.20 -13.15 -4.69
CA PRO A 231 16.36 -11.85 -4.06
C PRO A 231 16.40 -10.68 -5.05
N GLU A 232 17.10 -10.83 -6.19
CA GLU A 232 17.22 -9.80 -7.23
C GLU A 232 15.84 -9.45 -7.84
N LEU A 233 15.01 -10.46 -8.13
CA LEU A 233 13.66 -10.25 -8.68
C LEU A 233 12.73 -9.62 -7.65
N ARG A 234 12.88 -9.98 -6.38
CA ARG A 234 12.11 -9.41 -5.29
C ARG A 234 12.44 -7.94 -5.05
N GLN A 235 13.72 -7.56 -5.06
CA GLN A 235 14.13 -6.15 -4.94
C GLN A 235 13.52 -5.29 -6.04
N LEU A 236 13.30 -5.88 -7.22
CA LEU A 236 12.65 -5.24 -8.36
C LEU A 236 11.10 -5.32 -8.32
N GLY A 237 10.52 -6.03 -7.35
CA GLY A 237 9.06 -6.21 -7.22
C GLY A 237 8.42 -7.11 -8.29
N ILE A 238 9.24 -7.98 -8.94
CA ILE A 238 8.82 -8.84 -10.06
C ILE A 238 8.99 -10.33 -9.78
N GLU A 239 8.91 -10.76 -8.53
CA GLU A 239 9.15 -12.15 -8.12
C GLU A 239 8.06 -13.15 -8.54
N LYS A 240 6.81 -12.68 -8.76
CA LYS A 240 5.65 -13.49 -9.14
C LYS A 240 5.10 -13.08 -10.51
N PRO A 241 4.74 -14.05 -11.40
CA PRO A 241 4.30 -13.71 -12.75
C PRO A 241 3.10 -12.76 -12.79
N TYR A 242 2.05 -13.03 -12.02
CA TYR A 242 0.86 -12.19 -12.04
C TYR A 242 1.13 -10.77 -11.48
N ARG A 243 1.91 -10.68 -10.39
CA ARG A 243 2.34 -9.39 -9.84
C ARG A 243 3.17 -8.61 -10.86
N THR A 244 4.08 -9.28 -11.56
CA THR A 244 4.91 -8.70 -12.62
C THR A 244 4.08 -8.17 -13.78
N TYR A 245 3.08 -8.95 -14.21
CA TYR A 245 2.13 -8.51 -15.23
C TYR A 245 1.40 -7.23 -14.79
N CYS A 246 0.86 -7.20 -13.57
CA CYS A 246 0.18 -6.03 -13.02
C CYS A 246 1.13 -4.83 -12.93
N PHE A 247 2.37 -5.02 -12.47
CA PHE A 247 3.37 -3.97 -12.36
C PHE A 247 3.64 -3.29 -13.71
N ALA A 248 3.85 -4.07 -14.77
CA ALA A 248 4.11 -3.53 -16.10
C ALA A 248 2.87 -2.83 -16.70
N ARG A 249 1.68 -3.45 -16.57
CA ARG A 249 0.41 -2.89 -17.07
C ARG A 249 0.01 -1.61 -16.34
N ASN A 250 0.06 -1.65 -15.02
CA ASN A 250 -0.46 -0.59 -14.16
C ASN A 250 0.38 0.68 -14.23
N ARG A 251 1.69 0.57 -14.47
CA ARG A 251 2.56 1.71 -14.75
C ARG A 251 2.03 2.58 -15.89
N LEU A 252 1.61 1.95 -16.98
CA LEU A 252 1.06 2.65 -18.14
C LEU A 252 -0.35 3.18 -17.89
N ARG A 253 -1.17 2.44 -17.13
CA ARG A 253 -2.50 2.90 -16.69
C ARG A 253 -2.39 4.14 -15.82
N PHE A 254 -1.47 4.14 -14.84
CA PHE A 254 -1.18 5.27 -13.97
C PHE A 254 -0.71 6.49 -14.76
N ALA A 255 0.25 6.31 -15.69
CA ALA A 255 0.72 7.40 -16.53
C ALA A 255 -0.40 8.03 -17.37
N ARG A 256 -1.29 7.23 -17.96
CA ARG A 256 -2.44 7.75 -18.73
C ARG A 256 -3.43 8.54 -17.90
N ARG A 257 -3.56 8.22 -16.62
CA ARG A 257 -4.51 8.91 -15.75
C ARG A 257 -3.95 10.26 -15.26
N HIS A 258 -2.66 10.31 -14.92
CA HIS A 258 -2.09 11.40 -14.14
C HIS A 258 -1.08 12.26 -14.89
N PHE A 259 -0.62 11.84 -16.08
CA PHE A 259 0.45 12.52 -16.78
C PHE A 259 -0.04 13.27 -18.03
N SER A 260 0.70 14.28 -18.47
CA SER A 260 0.42 14.98 -19.72
C SER A 260 0.67 14.09 -20.95
N LEU A 261 0.08 14.45 -22.10
CA LEU A 261 0.22 13.67 -23.34
C LEU A 261 1.69 13.40 -23.70
N LEU A 262 2.57 14.40 -23.60
CA LEU A 262 4.00 14.23 -23.92
C LEU A 262 4.68 13.23 -22.97
N GLN A 263 4.34 13.28 -21.70
CA GLN A 263 4.85 12.34 -20.70
C GLN A 263 4.32 10.92 -20.94
N ILE A 264 3.04 10.78 -21.30
CA ILE A 264 2.44 9.49 -21.68
C ILE A 264 3.18 8.91 -22.88
N LEU A 265 3.44 9.71 -23.92
CA LEU A 265 4.22 9.29 -25.09
C LEU A 265 5.65 8.86 -24.70
N SER A 266 6.33 9.61 -23.85
CA SER A 266 7.64 9.24 -23.33
C SER A 266 7.61 7.89 -22.63
N VAL A 267 6.67 7.73 -21.67
CA VAL A 267 6.53 6.46 -20.91
C VAL A 267 6.20 5.29 -21.84
N THR A 268 5.28 5.50 -22.80
CA THR A 268 4.76 4.41 -23.65
C THR A 268 5.75 4.01 -24.75
N LEU A 269 6.35 4.99 -25.44
CA LEU A 269 7.17 4.71 -26.62
C LEU A 269 8.65 4.50 -26.31
N VAL A 270 9.13 5.02 -25.19
CA VAL A 270 10.54 4.92 -24.81
C VAL A 270 10.73 4.03 -23.58
N PHE A 271 10.15 4.42 -22.45
CA PHE A 271 10.48 3.77 -21.18
C PHE A 271 9.80 2.40 -20.99
N ALA A 272 8.60 2.16 -21.50
CA ALA A 272 7.96 0.86 -21.39
C ALA A 272 8.70 -0.22 -22.19
N PRO A 273 9.11 -0.01 -23.47
CA PRO A 273 9.95 -0.95 -24.21
C PRO A 273 11.32 -1.21 -23.55
N LEU A 274 12.01 -0.13 -23.14
CA LEU A 274 13.32 -0.27 -22.46
C LEU A 274 13.20 -1.03 -21.13
N SER A 275 12.15 -0.75 -20.36
CA SER A 275 11.87 -1.49 -19.13
C SER A 275 11.55 -2.97 -19.43
N ALA A 276 10.80 -3.27 -20.48
CA ALA A 276 10.50 -4.64 -20.86
C ALA A 276 11.77 -5.43 -21.23
N LEU A 277 12.72 -4.78 -21.94
CA LEU A 277 14.03 -5.37 -22.24
C LEU A 277 14.85 -5.60 -20.98
N TYR A 278 14.94 -4.59 -20.10
CA TYR A 278 15.72 -4.67 -18.85
C TYR A 278 15.18 -5.76 -17.90
N TYR A 279 13.87 -5.68 -17.55
CA TYR A 279 13.27 -6.65 -16.63
C TYR A 279 13.19 -8.05 -17.24
N GLY A 280 12.99 -8.14 -18.55
CA GLY A 280 13.06 -9.40 -19.30
C GLY A 280 14.45 -10.02 -19.22
N PHE A 281 15.51 -9.23 -19.44
CA PHE A 281 16.90 -9.70 -19.31
C PHE A 281 17.21 -10.17 -17.88
N VAL A 282 16.85 -9.38 -16.86
CA VAL A 282 17.08 -9.79 -15.45
C VAL A 282 16.33 -11.08 -15.12
N ALA A 283 15.10 -11.24 -15.57
CA ALA A 283 14.33 -12.45 -15.34
C ALA A 283 14.96 -13.67 -16.03
N LEU A 284 15.41 -13.55 -17.28
CA LEU A 284 16.07 -14.62 -18.03
C LEU A 284 17.43 -15.00 -17.40
N LYS A 285 18.22 -14.02 -16.97
CA LYS A 285 19.48 -14.26 -16.22
C LYS A 285 19.22 -15.09 -14.96
N ASN A 286 18.11 -14.88 -14.29
CA ASN A 286 17.67 -15.63 -13.10
C ASN A 286 16.89 -16.92 -13.44
N ARG A 287 16.91 -17.38 -14.71
CA ARG A 287 16.21 -18.59 -15.19
C ARG A 287 14.70 -18.57 -14.95
N ARG A 288 14.08 -17.38 -15.01
CA ARG A 288 12.64 -17.17 -14.84
C ARG A 288 11.99 -16.59 -16.13
N PRO A 289 11.87 -17.40 -17.19
CA PRO A 289 11.23 -16.99 -18.44
C PRO A 289 9.75 -16.66 -18.26
N ASP A 290 9.09 -17.26 -17.27
CA ASP A 290 7.71 -16.97 -16.87
C ASP A 290 7.53 -15.51 -16.44
N ILE A 291 8.48 -14.97 -15.68
CA ILE A 291 8.52 -13.58 -15.25
C ILE A 291 8.76 -12.64 -16.46
N ALA A 292 9.74 -12.98 -17.32
CA ALA A 292 10.02 -12.20 -18.52
C ALA A 292 8.78 -12.09 -19.42
N TRP A 293 8.09 -13.20 -19.64
CA TRP A 293 6.86 -13.25 -20.42
C TRP A 293 5.71 -12.47 -19.79
N ALA A 294 5.55 -12.56 -18.46
CA ALA A 294 4.54 -11.82 -17.72
C ALA A 294 4.76 -10.29 -17.85
N TYR A 295 6.02 -9.83 -17.74
CA TYR A 295 6.36 -8.42 -17.90
C TYR A 295 6.03 -7.92 -19.32
N PHE A 296 6.41 -8.68 -20.33
CA PHE A 296 6.12 -8.36 -21.73
C PHE A 296 4.61 -8.28 -22.00
N LYS A 297 3.83 -9.28 -21.56
CA LYS A 297 2.37 -9.26 -21.66
C LYS A 297 1.74 -8.06 -20.96
N GLY A 298 2.22 -7.76 -19.73
CA GLY A 298 1.74 -6.61 -18.98
C GLY A 298 2.02 -5.29 -19.69
N THR A 299 3.20 -5.15 -20.29
CA THR A 299 3.55 -3.98 -21.10
C THR A 299 2.62 -3.81 -22.30
N ILE A 300 2.38 -4.87 -23.07
CA ILE A 300 1.46 -4.82 -24.21
C ILE A 300 0.04 -4.47 -23.75
N SER A 301 -0.46 -5.17 -22.72
CA SER A 301 -1.78 -4.90 -22.15
C SER A 301 -1.91 -3.45 -21.68
N GLY A 302 -0.87 -2.93 -21.05
CA GLY A 302 -0.79 -1.52 -20.67
C GLY A 302 -0.79 -0.58 -21.87
N ILE A 303 -0.11 -0.89 -22.98
CA ILE A 303 -0.07 -0.08 -24.20
C ILE A 303 -1.45 -0.03 -24.87
N VAL A 304 -2.14 -1.14 -24.97
CA VAL A 304 -3.46 -1.20 -25.62
C VAL A 304 -4.63 -0.79 -24.72
N GLY A 305 -4.37 -0.54 -23.43
CA GLY A 305 -5.37 -0.03 -22.48
C GLY A 305 -6.27 -1.09 -21.84
N LEU A 306 -5.83 -2.36 -21.87
CA LEU A 306 -6.54 -3.51 -21.28
C LEU A 306 -6.29 -3.65 -19.77
#